data_6e60f1b09ac6d67bc4f9dfa2057add44
#
_entry.id   6e60f1b09ac6d67bc4f9dfa2057add44
#
_cell.length_a   1.000
_cell.length_b   1.000
_cell.length_c   1.000
_cell.angle_alpha   90.00
_cell.angle_beta   90.00
_cell.angle_gamma   90.00
#
_symmetry.space_group_name_H-M   'P 1'
#
loop_
_entity.id
_entity.type
_entity.pdbx_description
1 polymer ?
#
loop_
_entity_poly.entity_id
_entity_poly.type
_entity_poly.pdbx_seq_one_letter_code
_entity_poly.pdbx_strand_id
1 'polypeptide(L)'
;MANIREIKTRMNSIEDTLKITNAMYLISSSKLKKARKQLDATTPYFEMLQASLLDIMAHTPDLQHIFLNKRKKEHPKKGYLVMTADRGLAGAYNHNITKMAEENINEDDKLFVIGYMGRNYFGRRNAARWTRISSIQHRILRFTEQEELQKK
;
A
#
# COMPACT_ATOMS: atom_id res chain seq x y z
N MET A 1 2.92 -48.76 6.78
CA MET A 1 2.92 -48.61 5.30
C MET A 1 1.78 -47.67 4.94
N ALA A 2 2.04 -46.59 4.23
CA ALA A 2 0.98 -45.71 3.76
C ALA A 2 0.04 -46.46 2.81
N ASN A 3 -1.27 -46.38 3.08
CA ASN A 3 -2.26 -47.06 2.27
C ASN A 3 -2.32 -46.39 0.88
N ILE A 4 -2.33 -47.17 -0.19
CA ILE A 4 -2.44 -46.69 -1.59
C ILE A 4 -3.62 -45.72 -1.74
N ARG A 5 -4.70 -45.94 -1.02
CA ARG A 5 -5.86 -45.06 -0.99
C ARG A 5 -5.52 -43.66 -0.40
N GLU A 6 -4.71 -43.61 0.63
CA GLU A 6 -4.25 -42.35 1.24
C GLU A 6 -3.35 -41.57 0.29
N ILE A 7 -2.43 -42.23 -0.38
CA ILE A 7 -1.55 -41.63 -1.41
C ILE A 7 -2.38 -41.03 -2.54
N LYS A 8 -3.37 -41.77 -3.05
CA LYS A 8 -4.27 -41.31 -4.12
C LYS A 8 -5.08 -40.08 -3.67
N THR A 9 -5.56 -40.07 -2.43
CA THR A 9 -6.29 -38.93 -1.88
C THR A 9 -5.38 -37.69 -1.78
N ARG A 10 -4.15 -37.85 -1.33
CA ARG A 10 -3.15 -36.77 -1.29
C ARG A 10 -2.80 -36.24 -2.67
N MET A 11 -2.63 -37.12 -3.65
CA MET A 11 -2.37 -36.71 -5.05
C MET A 11 -3.51 -35.85 -5.59
N ASN A 12 -4.76 -36.27 -5.42
CA ASN A 12 -5.92 -35.49 -5.86
C ASN A 12 -5.98 -34.11 -5.16
N SER A 13 -5.73 -34.07 -3.85
CA SER A 13 -5.70 -32.81 -3.09
C SER A 13 -4.61 -31.86 -3.57
N ILE A 14 -3.42 -32.38 -3.91
CA ILE A 14 -2.31 -31.58 -4.47
C ILE A 14 -2.69 -31.05 -5.85
N GLU A 15 -3.32 -31.88 -6.70
CA GLU A 15 -3.77 -31.47 -8.05
C GLU A 15 -4.79 -30.34 -7.96
N ASP A 16 -5.76 -30.42 -7.06
CA ASP A 16 -6.77 -29.39 -6.86
C ASP A 16 -6.12 -28.09 -6.31
N THR A 17 -5.19 -28.22 -5.38
CA THR A 17 -4.40 -27.09 -4.88
C THR A 17 -3.60 -26.40 -5.99
N LEU A 18 -3.02 -27.18 -6.89
CA LEU A 18 -2.30 -26.67 -8.06
C LEU A 18 -3.22 -25.87 -8.99
N LYS A 19 -4.43 -26.37 -9.27
CA LYS A 19 -5.43 -25.67 -10.09
C LYS A 19 -5.80 -24.31 -9.47
N ILE A 20 -6.05 -24.29 -8.16
CA ILE A 20 -6.35 -23.06 -7.41
C ILE A 20 -5.18 -22.07 -7.47
N THR A 21 -3.95 -22.56 -7.23
CA THR A 21 -2.74 -21.72 -7.25
C THR A 21 -2.51 -21.11 -8.63
N ASN A 22 -2.70 -21.88 -9.69
CA ASN A 22 -2.60 -21.39 -11.06
C ASN A 22 -3.64 -20.29 -11.36
N ALA A 23 -4.88 -20.48 -10.93
CA ALA A 23 -5.92 -19.47 -11.07
C ALA A 23 -5.56 -18.18 -10.31
N MET A 24 -5.06 -18.30 -9.08
CA MET A 24 -4.61 -17.16 -8.28
C MET A 24 -3.40 -16.44 -8.95
N TYR A 25 -2.49 -17.19 -9.54
CA TYR A 25 -1.36 -16.62 -10.29
C TYR A 25 -1.84 -15.78 -11.48
N LEU A 26 -2.76 -16.31 -12.29
CA LEU A 26 -3.32 -15.60 -13.45
C LEU A 26 -4.04 -14.30 -13.04
N ILE A 27 -4.87 -14.36 -11.99
CA ILE A 27 -5.57 -13.19 -11.46
C ILE A 27 -4.57 -12.15 -10.95
N SER A 28 -3.58 -12.56 -10.18
CA SER A 28 -2.57 -11.67 -9.60
C SER A 28 -1.71 -11.01 -10.68
N SER A 29 -1.31 -11.79 -11.70
CA SER A 29 -0.55 -11.29 -12.85
C SER A 29 -1.35 -10.26 -13.66
N SER A 30 -2.64 -10.51 -13.89
CA SER A 30 -3.52 -9.56 -14.57
C SER A 30 -3.68 -8.26 -13.78
N LYS A 31 -3.89 -8.34 -12.46
CA LYS A 31 -3.98 -7.17 -11.59
C LYS A 31 -2.67 -6.37 -11.55
N LEU A 32 -1.53 -7.05 -11.50
CA LEU A 32 -0.21 -6.40 -11.55
C LEU A 32 -0.02 -5.63 -12.87
N LYS A 33 -0.41 -6.23 -14.01
CA LYS A 33 -0.34 -5.57 -15.32
C LYS A 33 -1.22 -4.32 -15.36
N LYS A 34 -2.46 -4.39 -14.81
CA LYS A 34 -3.36 -3.23 -14.71
C LYS A 34 -2.76 -2.13 -13.83
N ALA A 35 -2.21 -2.48 -12.66
CA ALA A 35 -1.59 -1.53 -11.74
C ALA A 35 -0.37 -0.85 -12.36
N ARG A 36 0.50 -1.59 -13.05
CA ARG A 36 1.64 -1.02 -13.78
C ARG A 36 1.19 -0.03 -14.86
N LYS A 37 0.20 -0.40 -15.65
CA LYS A 37 -0.34 0.51 -16.69
C LYS A 37 -0.88 1.82 -16.09
N GLN A 38 -1.53 1.75 -14.93
CA GLN A 38 -2.00 2.95 -14.22
C GLN A 38 -0.83 3.80 -13.70
N LEU A 39 0.20 3.18 -13.15
CA LEU A 39 1.42 3.88 -12.72
C LEU A 39 2.09 4.59 -13.89
N ASP A 40 2.33 3.87 -14.99
CA ASP A 40 2.97 4.42 -16.20
C ASP A 40 2.17 5.61 -16.78
N ALA A 41 0.84 5.56 -16.72
CA ALA A 41 -0.01 6.67 -17.17
C ALA A 41 0.02 7.89 -16.23
N THR A 42 0.32 7.69 -14.95
CA THR A 42 0.33 8.76 -13.93
C THR A 42 1.71 9.39 -13.79
N THR A 43 2.78 8.64 -14.04
CA THR A 43 4.17 9.09 -13.87
C THR A 43 4.49 10.38 -14.63
N PRO A 44 4.15 10.55 -15.93
CA PRO A 44 4.47 11.79 -16.65
C PRO A 44 3.79 13.03 -16.06
N TYR A 45 2.57 12.90 -15.56
CA TYR A 45 1.87 13.98 -14.88
C TYR A 45 2.60 14.39 -13.58
N PHE A 46 3.03 13.40 -12.79
CA PHE A 46 3.76 13.65 -11.56
C PHE A 46 5.11 14.33 -11.82
N GLU A 47 5.85 13.87 -12.82
CA GLU A 47 7.14 14.45 -13.22
C GLU A 47 6.98 15.92 -13.69
N MET A 48 5.96 16.20 -14.48
CA MET A 48 5.65 17.57 -14.92
C MET A 48 5.28 18.47 -13.74
N LEU A 49 4.50 17.98 -12.81
CA LEU A 49 4.09 18.72 -11.62
C LEU A 49 5.28 19.01 -10.70
N GLN A 50 6.17 18.03 -10.54
CA GLN A 50 7.41 18.19 -9.78
C GLN A 50 8.35 19.22 -10.44
N ALA A 51 8.52 19.15 -11.74
CA ALA A 51 9.34 20.11 -12.49
C ALA A 51 8.78 21.54 -12.35
N SER A 52 7.47 21.70 -12.51
CA SER A 52 6.81 23.02 -12.35
C SER A 52 6.96 23.57 -10.94
N LEU A 53 6.87 22.71 -9.91
CA LEU A 53 7.07 23.13 -8.52
C LEU A 53 8.51 23.59 -8.27
N LEU A 54 9.49 22.86 -8.78
CA LEU A 54 10.92 23.23 -8.67
C LEU A 54 11.21 24.53 -9.40
N ASP A 55 10.61 24.74 -10.57
CA ASP A 55 10.75 25.98 -11.34
C ASP A 55 10.18 27.20 -10.58
N ILE A 56 9.00 27.08 -10.00
CA ILE A 56 8.41 28.13 -9.15
C ILE A 56 9.32 28.45 -7.95
N MET A 57 9.85 27.43 -7.29
CA MET A 57 10.74 27.61 -6.14
C MET A 57 12.07 28.28 -6.53
N ALA A 58 12.58 27.99 -7.72
CA ALA A 58 13.81 28.60 -8.24
C ALA A 58 13.63 30.10 -8.58
N HIS A 59 12.48 30.48 -9.15
CA HIS A 59 12.18 31.86 -9.53
C HIS A 59 11.61 32.71 -8.39
N THR A 60 11.16 32.08 -7.29
CA THR A 60 10.59 32.80 -6.14
C THR A 60 11.20 32.28 -4.84
N PRO A 61 12.47 32.61 -4.53
CA PRO A 61 13.18 32.08 -3.36
C PRO A 61 12.55 32.50 -2.03
N ASP A 62 11.86 33.64 -1.99
CA ASP A 62 11.19 34.19 -0.80
C ASP A 62 9.75 33.69 -0.62
N LEU A 63 9.31 32.72 -1.40
CA LEU A 63 7.96 32.17 -1.32
C LEU A 63 7.70 31.55 0.05
N GLN A 64 6.91 32.25 0.87
CA GLN A 64 6.46 31.73 2.15
C GLN A 64 5.10 31.04 1.99
N HIS A 65 5.10 29.74 2.13
CA HIS A 65 3.86 28.95 2.08
C HIS A 65 3.88 27.85 3.13
N ILE A 66 2.72 27.57 3.72
CA ILE A 66 2.57 26.59 4.82
C ILE A 66 3.11 25.20 4.48
N PHE A 67 3.08 24.79 3.21
CA PHE A 67 3.58 23.49 2.74
C PHE A 67 5.07 23.53 2.37
N LEU A 68 5.67 24.71 2.14
CA LEU A 68 7.05 24.86 1.72
C LEU A 68 7.97 25.25 2.89
N ASN A 69 7.44 25.95 3.87
CA ASN A 69 8.21 26.42 5.01
C ASN A 69 8.65 25.25 5.89
N LYS A 70 9.97 25.09 6.06
CA LYS A 70 10.52 24.16 7.04
C LYS A 70 10.09 24.59 8.44
N ARG A 71 9.33 23.74 9.12
CA ARG A 71 8.97 23.97 10.52
C ARG A 71 10.23 23.92 11.36
N LYS A 72 10.60 25.05 11.94
CA LYS A 72 11.71 25.18 12.91
C LYS A 72 11.26 24.60 14.28
N LYS A 73 11.16 23.28 14.39
CA LYS A 73 10.96 22.57 15.66
C LYS A 73 12.16 21.65 15.86
N GLU A 74 12.70 21.61 17.06
CA GLU A 74 13.82 20.73 17.42
C GLU A 74 13.48 19.25 17.16
N HIS A 75 12.21 18.87 17.37
CA HIS A 75 11.70 17.53 17.07
C HIS A 75 10.40 17.62 16.23
N PRO A 76 10.50 17.70 14.90
CA PRO A 76 9.30 17.74 14.05
C PRO A 76 8.59 16.39 14.11
N LYS A 77 7.29 16.41 14.44
CA LYS A 77 6.45 15.22 14.37
C LYS A 77 6.33 14.75 12.92
N LYS A 78 6.59 13.48 12.67
CA LYS A 78 6.52 12.87 11.35
C LYS A 78 5.18 12.16 11.15
N GLY A 79 4.72 12.11 9.91
CA GLY A 79 3.61 11.27 9.50
C GLY A 79 4.13 10.10 8.67
N TYR A 80 3.94 8.88 9.14
CA TYR A 80 4.33 7.67 8.42
C TYR A 80 3.11 7.08 7.71
N LEU A 81 3.21 6.90 6.41
CA LEU A 81 2.20 6.20 5.61
C LEU A 81 2.69 4.78 5.33
N VAL A 82 2.10 3.81 6.00
CA VAL A 82 2.46 2.38 5.89
C VAL A 82 1.46 1.67 5.00
N MET A 83 1.93 1.16 3.88
CA MET A 83 1.11 0.43 2.91
C MET A 83 1.35 -1.07 3.06
N THR A 84 0.30 -1.80 3.37
CA THR A 84 0.32 -3.26 3.50
C THR A 84 -0.71 -3.89 2.57
N ALA A 85 -0.65 -5.21 2.41
CA ALA A 85 -1.64 -5.94 1.63
C ALA A 85 -2.98 -6.11 2.39
N ASP A 86 -4.07 -6.30 1.64
CA ASP A 86 -5.37 -6.66 2.22
C ASP A 86 -5.48 -8.15 2.52
N ARG A 87 -4.66 -9.00 1.88
CA ARG A 87 -4.65 -10.45 2.06
C ARG A 87 -3.24 -10.95 2.35
N GLY A 88 -3.16 -12.12 2.96
CA GLY A 88 -1.91 -12.86 3.14
C GLY A 88 -1.36 -13.43 1.83
N LEU A 89 -0.47 -14.39 1.94
CA LEU A 89 0.22 -15.06 0.82
C LEU A 89 1.12 -14.11 -0.01
N ALA A 90 1.60 -13.03 0.61
CA ALA A 90 2.52 -12.06 0.02
C ALA A 90 3.99 -12.27 0.48
N GLY A 91 4.37 -13.50 0.85
CA GLY A 91 5.68 -13.80 1.41
C GLY A 91 5.96 -12.96 2.67
N ALA A 92 7.18 -12.49 2.81
CA ALA A 92 7.62 -11.68 3.96
C ALA A 92 7.24 -10.19 3.86
N TYR A 93 6.59 -9.74 2.77
CA TYR A 93 6.34 -8.32 2.50
C TYR A 93 5.67 -7.61 3.70
N ASN A 94 4.51 -8.12 4.13
CA ASN A 94 3.77 -7.46 5.22
C ASN A 94 4.58 -7.42 6.52
N HIS A 95 5.28 -8.51 6.86
CA HIS A 95 6.12 -8.59 8.06
C HIS A 95 7.28 -7.61 8.00
N ASN A 96 7.99 -7.53 6.88
CA ASN A 96 9.13 -6.62 6.73
C ASN A 96 8.70 -5.16 6.82
N ILE A 97 7.57 -4.78 6.19
CA ILE A 97 7.05 -3.41 6.25
C ILE A 97 6.60 -3.03 7.66
N THR A 98 5.90 -3.92 8.37
CA THR A 98 5.46 -3.63 9.74
C THR A 98 6.64 -3.52 10.70
N LYS A 99 7.65 -4.38 10.57
CA LYS A 99 8.88 -4.32 11.35
C LYS A 99 9.65 -3.02 11.09
N MET A 100 9.86 -2.66 9.82
CA MET A 100 10.50 -1.41 9.44
C MET A 100 9.77 -0.19 10.01
N ALA A 101 8.44 -0.21 9.99
CA ALA A 101 7.64 0.86 10.58
C ALA A 101 7.84 0.95 12.10
N GLU A 102 7.83 -0.16 12.83
CA GLU A 102 8.07 -0.18 14.27
C GLU A 102 9.45 0.36 14.66
N GLU A 103 10.48 0.05 13.88
CA GLU A 103 11.86 0.50 14.12
C GLU A 103 12.07 2.00 13.90
N ASN A 104 11.23 2.64 13.08
CA ASN A 104 11.41 4.03 12.68
C ASN A 104 10.42 5.02 13.29
N ILE A 105 9.30 4.56 13.87
CA ILE A 105 8.23 5.40 14.40
C ILE A 105 8.47 5.71 15.86
N ASN A 106 8.60 7.01 16.18
CA ASN A 106 8.71 7.51 17.55
C ASN A 106 7.33 7.73 18.20
N GLU A 107 7.33 7.96 19.52
CA GLU A 107 6.09 8.12 20.31
C GLU A 107 5.21 9.29 19.87
N ASP A 108 5.82 10.36 19.42
CA ASP A 108 5.13 11.59 18.99
C ASP A 108 4.66 11.58 17.54
N ASP A 109 5.11 10.59 16.76
CA ASP A 109 4.81 10.49 15.34
C ASP A 109 3.39 9.99 15.09
N LYS A 110 2.85 10.31 13.92
CA LYS A 110 1.55 9.85 13.47
C LYS A 110 1.67 8.72 12.45
N LEU A 111 0.96 7.63 12.70
CA LEU A 111 0.94 6.47 11.83
C LEU A 111 -0.38 6.40 11.06
N PHE A 112 -0.24 6.31 9.73
CA PHE A 112 -1.33 6.12 8.79
C PHE A 112 -1.17 4.76 8.12
N VAL A 113 -2.16 3.88 8.23
CA VAL A 113 -2.06 2.50 7.74
C VAL A 113 -3.07 2.23 6.63
N ILE A 114 -2.58 1.77 5.48
CA ILE A 114 -3.37 1.27 4.37
C ILE A 114 -3.20 -0.25 4.29
N GLY A 115 -4.29 -0.96 4.04
CA GLY A 115 -4.34 -2.42 3.95
C GLY A 115 -4.80 -3.10 5.24
N TYR A 116 -5.48 -4.24 5.06
CA TYR A 116 -6.07 -4.98 6.17
C TYR A 116 -5.02 -5.59 7.10
N MET A 117 -3.92 -6.12 6.52
CA MET A 117 -2.86 -6.78 7.29
C MET A 117 -2.19 -5.84 8.29
N GLY A 118 -1.83 -4.62 7.84
CA GLY A 118 -1.24 -3.61 8.70
C GLY A 118 -2.22 -3.09 9.75
N ARG A 119 -3.47 -2.86 9.37
CA ARG A 119 -4.52 -2.42 10.32
C ARG A 119 -4.70 -3.44 11.45
N ASN A 120 -4.72 -4.74 11.13
CA ASN A 120 -4.84 -5.80 12.11
C ASN A 120 -3.60 -5.88 13.02
N TYR A 121 -2.42 -5.69 12.44
CA TYR A 121 -1.15 -5.73 13.16
C TYR A 121 -1.03 -4.59 14.19
N PHE A 122 -1.18 -3.35 13.74
CA PHE A 122 -1.05 -2.16 14.61
C PHE A 122 -2.24 -1.97 15.53
N GLY A 123 -3.45 -2.40 15.13
CA GLY A 123 -4.65 -2.29 15.94
C GLY A 123 -4.62 -3.12 17.21
N ARG A 124 -3.91 -4.23 17.21
CA ARG A 124 -3.73 -5.07 18.39
C ARG A 124 -2.67 -4.53 19.37
N ARG A 125 -1.67 -3.80 18.88
CA ARG A 125 -0.50 -3.39 19.66
C ARG A 125 -0.58 -1.98 20.23
N ASN A 126 -1.21 -1.02 19.54
CA ASN A 126 -1.19 0.39 19.94
C ASN A 126 -2.39 1.17 19.38
N ALA A 127 -3.58 0.92 19.91
CA ALA A 127 -4.81 1.56 19.43
C ALA A 127 -4.81 3.12 19.58
N ALA A 128 -3.99 3.68 20.47
CA ALA A 128 -3.94 5.12 20.75
C ALA A 128 -3.08 5.93 19.76
N ARG A 129 -2.17 5.30 19.01
CA ARG A 129 -1.16 5.98 18.18
C ARG A 129 -1.52 6.11 16.71
N TRP A 130 -2.48 5.35 16.22
CA TRP A 130 -2.75 5.31 14.79
C TRP A 130 -4.11 5.90 14.43
N THR A 131 -4.08 6.73 13.43
CA THR A 131 -5.29 7.29 12.83
C THR A 131 -5.75 6.37 11.72
N ARG A 132 -6.95 5.81 11.85
CA ARG A 132 -7.53 4.93 10.84
C ARG A 132 -7.79 5.71 9.55
N ILE A 133 -7.02 5.43 8.48
CA ILE A 133 -7.33 5.92 7.14
C ILE A 133 -8.33 4.98 6.46
N SER A 134 -9.49 4.75 7.08
CA SER A 134 -10.60 4.06 6.39
C SER A 134 -11.24 4.97 5.33
N SER A 135 -11.16 6.29 5.50
CA SER A 135 -11.78 7.26 4.60
C SER A 135 -10.99 7.48 3.30
N ILE A 136 -9.66 7.31 3.29
CA ILE A 136 -8.85 7.46 2.08
C ILE A 136 -9.04 6.26 1.15
N GLN A 137 -9.10 5.05 1.70
CA GLN A 137 -9.32 3.85 0.88
C GLN A 137 -10.67 3.89 0.16
N HIS A 138 -11.74 4.31 0.84
CA HIS A 138 -13.06 4.51 0.22
C HIS A 138 -13.11 5.69 -0.75
N ARG A 139 -12.29 6.71 -0.55
CA ARG A 139 -12.23 7.86 -1.46
C ARG A 139 -11.44 7.55 -2.71
N ILE A 140 -10.32 6.85 -2.60
CA ILE A 140 -9.50 6.39 -3.74
C ILE A 140 -10.30 5.38 -4.59
N LEU A 141 -10.98 4.42 -3.97
CA LEU A 141 -11.83 3.45 -4.68
C LEU A 141 -13.01 4.14 -5.38
N ARG A 142 -13.65 5.13 -4.77
CA ARG A 142 -14.72 5.91 -5.42
C ARG A 142 -14.22 6.73 -6.61
N PHE A 143 -13.02 7.28 -6.55
CA PHE A 143 -12.43 7.99 -7.69
C PHE A 143 -12.21 7.05 -8.88
N THR A 144 -11.66 5.86 -8.64
CA THR A 144 -11.46 4.86 -9.70
C THR A 144 -12.76 4.31 -10.27
N GLU A 145 -13.79 4.10 -9.46
CA GLU A 145 -15.12 3.66 -9.92
C GLU A 145 -15.85 4.75 -10.73
N GLN A 146 -15.72 6.02 -10.33
CA GLN A 146 -16.33 7.13 -11.07
C GLN A 146 -15.65 7.36 -12.44
N GLU A 147 -14.33 7.19 -12.53
CA GLU A 147 -13.63 7.26 -13.82
C GLU A 147 -13.99 6.09 -14.75
N GLU A 148 -14.23 4.90 -14.23
CA GLU A 148 -14.68 3.76 -15.04
C GLU A 148 -16.13 3.93 -15.54
N LEU A 149 -16.99 4.60 -14.77
CA LEU A 149 -18.38 4.90 -15.18
C LEU A 149 -18.48 6.04 -16.19
N GLN A 150 -17.54 6.99 -16.21
CA GLN A 150 -17.51 8.08 -17.21
C GLN A 150 -16.88 7.66 -18.55
N LYS A 151 -16.25 6.48 -18.63
CA LYS A 151 -15.65 5.94 -19.84
C LYS A 151 -16.55 4.94 -20.57
N LYS A 152 -17.76 4.70 -20.09
CA LYS A 152 -18.83 3.93 -20.76
C LYS A 152 -19.89 4.87 -21.33
#